data_aaa75a7362aa465cb96045d9871b8c3c
#
_entry.id   aaa75a7362aa465cb96045d9871b8c3c
#
_cell.length_a   1.000
_cell.length_b   1.000
_cell.length_c   1.000
_cell.angle_alpha   90.00
_cell.angle_beta   90.00
_cell.angle_gamma   90.00
#
_symmetry.space_group_name_H-M   'P 1'
#
loop_
_entity.id
_entity.type
_entity.pdbx_description
1 polymer ?
#
loop_
_entity_poly.entity_id
_entity_poly.type
_entity_poly.pdbx_seq_one_letter_code
_entity_poly.pdbx_strand_id
1 'polypeptide(L)'
;VIVGMAPWNAPVILATRALAMPLACGNTVVLKASEACPATHRLIAEILLEAGLGEGVVNVITHSATDAPQIVERLISHPLTKRINFTGSTHVGKIIAETAAKYLKPVLLELGGKAPVVVLDKANLEDAVNAVAFGAFFNQGQICMSTERVLVDDQIADQFIEKLIEKTKSIQAANPLQGNYPLGVL
;
A
#
# COMPACT_ATOMS: atom_id res chain seq x y z
N VAL A 1 -11.80 1.27 -20.00
CA VAL A 1 -11.87 0.87 -18.58
C VAL A 1 -10.47 0.60 -18.06
N ILE A 2 -10.17 1.09 -16.88
CA ILE A 2 -8.94 0.77 -16.12
C ILE A 2 -9.32 -0.18 -14.98
N VAL A 3 -8.52 -1.20 -14.73
CA VAL A 3 -8.67 -2.05 -13.56
C VAL A 3 -7.67 -1.60 -12.50
N GLY A 4 -8.19 -1.14 -11.37
CA GLY A 4 -7.42 -0.80 -10.18
C GLY A 4 -7.48 -1.93 -9.14
N MET A 5 -6.36 -2.27 -8.54
CA MET A 5 -6.28 -3.26 -7.46
C MET A 5 -5.52 -2.64 -6.30
N ALA A 6 -6.20 -2.47 -5.17
CA ALA A 6 -5.63 -1.84 -3.99
C ALA A 6 -5.52 -2.83 -2.83
N PRO A 7 -4.42 -2.79 -2.06
CA PRO A 7 -4.21 -3.64 -0.90
C PRO A 7 -4.87 -3.07 0.37
N TRP A 8 -4.73 -3.80 1.46
CA TRP A 8 -5.37 -3.55 2.75
C TRP A 8 -4.57 -2.65 3.71
N ASN A 9 -3.25 -2.53 3.52
CA ASN A 9 -2.35 -1.93 4.51
C ASN A 9 -2.50 -0.39 4.65
N ALA A 10 -2.91 0.28 3.58
CA ALA A 10 -3.29 1.70 3.59
C ALA A 10 -4.51 1.90 2.67
N PRO A 11 -5.68 1.36 3.04
CA PRO A 11 -6.78 1.11 2.12
C PRO A 11 -7.35 2.37 1.49
N VAL A 12 -7.50 3.45 2.27
CA VAL A 12 -8.02 4.73 1.75
C VAL A 12 -7.07 5.36 0.74
N ILE A 13 -5.80 5.50 1.11
CA ILE A 13 -4.77 6.14 0.26
C ILE A 13 -4.57 5.35 -1.03
N LEU A 14 -4.42 4.03 -0.93
CA LEU A 14 -4.07 3.19 -2.07
C LEU A 14 -5.25 2.95 -3.02
N ALA A 15 -6.49 2.88 -2.51
CA ALA A 15 -7.66 2.87 -3.36
C ALA A 15 -7.85 4.22 -4.08
N THR A 16 -7.72 5.34 -3.37
CA THR A 16 -7.78 6.67 -3.98
C THR A 16 -6.71 6.84 -5.06
N ARG A 17 -5.49 6.38 -4.81
CA ARG A 17 -4.40 6.40 -5.81
C ARG A 17 -4.72 5.57 -7.04
N ALA A 18 -5.38 4.40 -6.87
CA ALA A 18 -5.80 3.57 -7.99
C ALA A 18 -6.92 4.21 -8.84
N LEU A 19 -7.70 5.13 -8.27
CA LEU A 19 -8.85 5.78 -8.90
C LEU A 19 -8.52 7.15 -9.48
N ALA A 20 -7.80 8.00 -8.73
CA ALA A 20 -7.71 9.43 -9.00
C ALA A 20 -7.16 9.78 -10.39
N MET A 21 -6.00 9.24 -10.77
CA MET A 21 -5.40 9.55 -12.07
C MET A 21 -6.21 8.99 -13.25
N PRO A 22 -6.69 7.74 -13.24
CA PRO A 22 -7.61 7.27 -14.26
C PRO A 22 -8.84 8.15 -14.45
N LEU A 23 -9.49 8.55 -13.35
CA LEU A 23 -10.69 9.41 -13.40
C LEU A 23 -10.36 10.80 -13.93
N ALA A 24 -9.29 11.42 -13.47
CA ALA A 24 -8.83 12.72 -13.97
C ALA A 24 -8.55 12.71 -15.49
N CYS A 25 -8.15 11.56 -16.02
CA CYS A 25 -7.95 11.35 -17.46
C CYS A 25 -9.22 10.90 -18.21
N GLY A 26 -10.39 11.00 -17.61
CA GLY A 26 -11.67 10.68 -18.25
C GLY A 26 -11.95 9.19 -18.43
N ASN A 27 -11.29 8.32 -17.67
CA ASN A 27 -11.52 6.87 -17.72
C ASN A 27 -12.57 6.42 -16.71
N THR A 28 -13.21 5.30 -16.99
CA THR A 28 -13.97 4.54 -16.00
C THR A 28 -13.07 3.50 -15.32
N VAL A 29 -13.34 3.19 -14.06
CA VAL A 29 -12.51 2.28 -13.26
C VAL A 29 -13.33 1.15 -12.65
N VAL A 30 -12.80 -0.05 -12.71
CA VAL A 30 -13.22 -1.17 -11.88
C VAL A 30 -12.16 -1.36 -10.80
N LEU A 31 -12.53 -1.08 -9.56
CA LEU A 31 -11.67 -1.29 -8.39
C LEU A 31 -11.92 -2.69 -7.82
N LYS A 32 -10.92 -3.54 -7.92
CA LYS A 32 -10.91 -4.80 -7.18
C LYS A 32 -10.47 -4.50 -5.74
N ALA A 33 -11.41 -4.61 -4.81
CA ALA A 33 -11.17 -4.40 -3.39
C ALA A 33 -10.27 -5.49 -2.82
N SER A 34 -9.53 -5.16 -1.75
CA SER A 34 -8.92 -6.19 -0.92
C SER A 34 -9.99 -6.92 -0.10
N GLU A 35 -9.86 -8.23 0.01
CA GLU A 35 -10.70 -9.08 0.84
C GLU A 35 -10.59 -8.79 2.33
N ALA A 36 -9.48 -8.15 2.75
CA ALA A 36 -9.26 -7.77 4.14
C ALA A 36 -9.94 -6.44 4.56
N CYS A 37 -10.32 -5.59 3.59
CA CYS A 37 -10.95 -4.29 3.88
C CYS A 37 -12.02 -3.90 2.84
N PRO A 38 -12.97 -4.80 2.50
CA PRO A 38 -13.92 -4.58 1.43
C PRO A 38 -14.84 -3.38 1.69
N ALA A 39 -15.24 -3.16 2.93
CA ALA A 39 -16.11 -2.05 3.31
C ALA A 39 -15.47 -0.69 3.07
N THR A 40 -14.19 -0.53 3.41
CA THR A 40 -13.45 0.73 3.20
C THR A 40 -13.38 1.07 1.71
N HIS A 41 -13.05 0.11 0.86
CA HIS A 41 -12.94 0.35 -0.58
C HIS A 41 -14.31 0.65 -1.21
N ARG A 42 -15.38 -0.01 -0.75
CA ARG A 42 -16.74 0.26 -1.20
C ARG A 42 -17.18 1.67 -0.81
N LEU A 43 -16.93 2.08 0.43
CA LEU A 43 -17.29 3.41 0.92
C LEU A 43 -16.65 4.53 0.07
N ILE A 44 -15.42 4.36 -0.41
CA ILE A 44 -14.76 5.34 -1.28
C ILE A 44 -15.56 5.54 -2.58
N ALA A 45 -16.05 4.46 -3.18
CA ALA A 45 -16.85 4.56 -4.40
C ALA A 45 -18.22 5.18 -4.13
N GLU A 46 -18.85 4.87 -2.99
CA GLU A 46 -20.10 5.48 -2.56
C GLU A 46 -19.96 7.00 -2.39
N ILE A 47 -18.89 7.46 -1.72
CA ILE A 47 -18.57 8.88 -1.55
C ILE A 47 -18.37 9.56 -2.92
N LEU A 48 -17.68 8.94 -3.86
CA LEU A 48 -17.48 9.50 -5.19
C LEU A 48 -18.80 9.61 -5.97
N LEU A 49 -19.68 8.65 -5.83
CA LEU A 49 -21.03 8.68 -6.43
C LEU A 49 -21.87 9.82 -5.83
N GLU A 50 -21.89 9.94 -4.49
CA GLU A 50 -22.56 11.03 -3.78
C GLU A 50 -22.01 12.42 -4.17
N ALA A 51 -20.71 12.51 -4.43
CA ALA A 51 -20.08 13.74 -4.93
C ALA A 51 -20.42 14.07 -6.40
N GLY A 52 -21.25 13.26 -7.08
CA GLY A 52 -21.74 13.55 -8.41
C GLY A 52 -20.88 12.98 -9.55
N LEU A 53 -20.02 12.02 -9.28
CA LEU A 53 -19.16 11.43 -10.34
C LEU A 53 -19.96 10.70 -11.43
N GLY A 54 -21.17 10.26 -11.14
CA GLY A 54 -22.06 9.55 -12.05
C GLY A 54 -21.97 8.03 -11.93
N GLU A 55 -23.11 7.39 -12.22
CA GLU A 55 -23.23 5.93 -12.16
C GLU A 55 -22.32 5.25 -13.19
N GLY A 56 -21.73 4.12 -12.80
CA GLY A 56 -20.91 3.29 -13.67
C GLY A 56 -19.50 3.83 -13.93
N VAL A 57 -19.16 5.03 -13.45
CA VAL A 57 -17.80 5.60 -13.62
C VAL A 57 -16.81 4.90 -12.71
N VAL A 58 -17.18 4.62 -11.46
CA VAL A 58 -16.41 3.76 -10.54
C VAL A 58 -17.26 2.58 -10.11
N ASN A 59 -16.74 1.39 -10.26
CA ASN A 59 -17.39 0.15 -9.83
C ASN A 59 -16.43 -0.63 -8.91
N VAL A 60 -16.94 -1.15 -7.81
CA VAL A 60 -16.12 -1.92 -6.85
C VAL A 60 -16.55 -3.39 -6.88
N ILE A 61 -15.55 -4.26 -6.99
CA ILE A 61 -15.75 -5.71 -6.91
C ILE A 61 -15.13 -6.20 -5.60
N THR A 62 -15.92 -6.91 -4.82
CA THR A 62 -15.48 -7.65 -3.62
C THR A 62 -15.52 -9.15 -3.91
N HIS A 63 -14.67 -9.92 -3.26
CA HIS A 63 -14.56 -11.37 -3.48
C HIS A 63 -13.93 -12.06 -2.25
N SER A 64 -14.00 -13.37 -2.22
CA SER A 64 -13.22 -14.19 -1.29
C SER A 64 -11.76 -14.30 -1.75
N ALA A 65 -10.84 -14.62 -0.85
CA ALA A 65 -9.44 -14.84 -1.21
C ALA A 65 -9.26 -15.97 -2.25
N THR A 66 -10.10 -17.01 -2.17
CA THR A 66 -10.07 -18.16 -3.07
C THR A 66 -10.48 -17.83 -4.50
N ASP A 67 -11.36 -16.85 -4.68
CA ASP A 67 -11.86 -16.45 -6.00
C ASP A 67 -10.98 -15.42 -6.70
N ALA A 68 -10.03 -14.81 -5.97
CA ALA A 68 -9.20 -13.74 -6.48
C ALA A 68 -8.49 -14.07 -7.80
N PRO A 69 -7.85 -15.24 -7.99
CA PRO A 69 -7.16 -15.55 -9.24
C PRO A 69 -8.08 -15.54 -10.45
N GLN A 70 -9.25 -16.18 -10.34
CA GLN A 70 -10.22 -16.26 -11.43
C GLN A 70 -10.82 -14.90 -11.78
N ILE A 71 -11.17 -14.11 -10.76
CA ILE A 71 -11.73 -12.77 -10.93
C ILE A 71 -10.70 -11.84 -11.59
N VAL A 72 -9.47 -11.87 -11.12
CA VAL A 72 -8.38 -11.04 -11.67
C VAL A 72 -8.11 -11.41 -13.13
N GLU A 73 -8.05 -12.68 -13.47
CA GLU A 73 -7.86 -13.12 -14.84
C GLU A 73 -9.03 -12.65 -15.74
N ARG A 74 -10.26 -12.77 -15.28
CA ARG A 74 -11.45 -12.26 -15.98
C ARG A 74 -11.38 -10.76 -16.23
N LEU A 75 -11.00 -9.99 -15.23
CA LEU A 75 -10.85 -8.53 -15.35
C LEU A 75 -9.73 -8.16 -16.33
N ILE A 76 -8.61 -8.84 -16.26
CA ILE A 76 -7.47 -8.58 -17.16
C ILE A 76 -7.81 -8.99 -18.59
N SER A 77 -8.41 -10.16 -18.81
CA SER A 77 -8.74 -10.66 -20.17
C SER A 77 -9.84 -9.87 -20.87
N HIS A 78 -10.70 -9.19 -20.12
CA HIS A 78 -11.86 -8.52 -20.70
C HIS A 78 -11.49 -7.48 -21.77
N PRO A 79 -12.11 -7.47 -22.96
CA PRO A 79 -11.71 -6.63 -24.09
C PRO A 79 -11.82 -5.12 -23.83
N LEU A 80 -12.69 -4.71 -22.92
CA LEU A 80 -12.83 -3.30 -22.51
C LEU A 80 -11.75 -2.85 -21.53
N THR A 81 -11.08 -3.76 -20.83
CA THR A 81 -9.94 -3.41 -19.97
C THR A 81 -8.75 -3.01 -20.82
N LYS A 82 -8.26 -1.79 -20.63
CA LYS A 82 -7.17 -1.22 -21.43
C LYS A 82 -5.87 -1.08 -20.65
N ARG A 83 -5.93 -1.04 -19.33
CA ARG A 83 -4.76 -0.91 -18.44
C ARG A 83 -5.07 -1.50 -17.07
N ILE A 84 -4.04 -2.01 -16.43
CA ILE A 84 -4.09 -2.52 -15.07
C ILE A 84 -3.20 -1.64 -14.17
N ASN A 85 -3.70 -1.28 -13.00
CA ASN A 85 -2.96 -0.60 -11.94
C ASN A 85 -3.02 -1.49 -10.69
N PHE A 86 -1.89 -2.03 -10.29
CA PHE A 86 -1.78 -2.97 -9.17
C PHE A 86 -0.80 -2.45 -8.12
N THR A 87 -1.26 -2.42 -6.87
CA THR A 87 -0.40 -2.26 -5.70
C THR A 87 -0.54 -3.49 -4.80
N GLY A 88 0.57 -4.12 -4.45
CA GLY A 88 0.57 -5.32 -3.62
C GLY A 88 1.92 -6.03 -3.58
N SER A 89 1.91 -7.33 -3.29
CA SER A 89 3.14 -8.11 -3.18
C SER A 89 3.84 -8.32 -4.54
N THR A 90 5.16 -8.43 -4.52
CA THR A 90 5.96 -8.73 -5.70
C THR A 90 5.57 -10.06 -6.34
N HIS A 91 5.23 -11.06 -5.51
CA HIS A 91 4.79 -12.36 -6.00
C HIS A 91 3.52 -12.25 -6.86
N VAL A 92 2.48 -11.59 -6.35
CA VAL A 92 1.22 -11.39 -7.09
C VAL A 92 1.42 -10.45 -8.28
N GLY A 93 2.28 -9.43 -8.14
CA GLY A 93 2.61 -8.51 -9.24
C GLY A 93 3.20 -9.23 -10.46
N LYS A 94 4.06 -10.23 -10.26
CA LYS A 94 4.58 -11.08 -11.34
C LYS A 94 3.47 -11.85 -12.05
N ILE A 95 2.57 -12.49 -11.31
CA ILE A 95 1.42 -13.22 -11.87
C ILE A 95 0.53 -12.29 -12.72
N ILE A 96 0.26 -11.08 -12.20
CA ILE A 96 -0.54 -10.08 -12.92
C ILE A 96 0.16 -9.62 -14.20
N ALA A 97 1.47 -9.39 -14.15
CA ALA A 97 2.25 -9.00 -15.32
C ALA A 97 2.25 -10.08 -16.40
N GLU A 98 2.47 -11.34 -16.02
CA GLU A 98 2.40 -12.49 -16.92
C GLU A 98 1.01 -12.65 -17.55
N THR A 99 -0.05 -12.52 -16.74
CA THR A 99 -1.42 -12.58 -17.22
C THR A 99 -1.73 -11.44 -18.18
N ALA A 100 -1.35 -10.22 -17.86
CA ALA A 100 -1.57 -9.04 -18.69
C ALA A 100 -0.83 -9.13 -20.04
N ALA A 101 0.39 -9.69 -20.04
CA ALA A 101 1.18 -9.88 -21.25
C ALA A 101 0.49 -10.78 -22.26
N LYS A 102 -0.25 -11.83 -21.83
CA LYS A 102 -1.05 -12.69 -22.72
C LYS A 102 -2.07 -11.89 -23.54
N TYR A 103 -2.54 -10.77 -23.00
CA TYR A 103 -3.56 -9.92 -23.63
C TYR A 103 -3.00 -8.58 -24.13
N LEU A 104 -1.67 -8.42 -24.15
CA LEU A 104 -0.95 -7.20 -24.56
C LEU A 104 -1.44 -5.94 -23.82
N LYS A 105 -1.72 -6.06 -22.52
CA LYS A 105 -2.21 -4.95 -21.69
C LYS A 105 -1.11 -4.34 -20.82
N PRO A 106 -0.93 -3.02 -20.85
CA PRO A 106 0.03 -2.34 -20.01
C PRO A 106 -0.36 -2.43 -18.53
N VAL A 107 0.64 -2.63 -17.68
CA VAL A 107 0.50 -2.76 -16.22
C VAL A 107 1.34 -1.69 -15.54
N LEU A 108 0.76 -1.02 -14.54
CA LEU A 108 1.49 -0.27 -13.54
C LEU A 108 1.60 -1.14 -12.29
N LEU A 109 2.80 -1.41 -11.83
CA LEU A 109 3.08 -2.23 -10.66
C LEU A 109 3.75 -1.40 -9.57
N GLU A 110 3.11 -1.32 -8.40
CA GLU A 110 3.64 -0.78 -7.16
C GLU A 110 3.77 -1.93 -6.17
N LEU A 111 4.99 -2.34 -5.86
CA LEU A 111 5.29 -3.60 -5.20
C LEU A 111 6.00 -3.38 -3.87
N GLY A 112 6.31 -4.47 -3.17
CA GLY A 112 7.08 -4.45 -1.94
C GLY A 112 8.55 -4.11 -2.14
N GLY A 113 9.22 -3.80 -1.05
CA GLY A 113 10.64 -3.45 -1.04
C GLY A 113 11.30 -3.76 0.29
N LYS A 114 12.57 -3.34 0.41
CA LYS A 114 13.42 -3.35 1.60
C LYS A 114 14.08 -1.98 1.70
N ALA A 115 13.29 -0.95 2.04
CA ALA A 115 13.73 0.43 1.97
C ALA A 115 14.93 0.71 2.89
N PRO A 116 16.05 1.22 2.35
CA PRO A 116 17.21 1.57 3.13
C PRO A 116 17.13 3.00 3.66
N VAL A 117 17.72 3.23 4.83
CA VAL A 117 18.08 4.54 5.36
C VAL A 117 19.58 4.60 5.56
N VAL A 118 20.22 5.69 5.18
CA VAL A 118 21.65 5.92 5.37
C VAL A 118 21.83 7.01 6.42
N VAL A 119 22.61 6.72 7.45
CA VAL A 119 22.94 7.64 8.54
C VAL A 119 24.43 7.91 8.50
N LEU A 120 24.83 9.13 8.16
CA LEU A 120 26.22 9.56 8.04
C LEU A 120 26.75 10.10 9.37
N ASP A 121 28.08 10.15 9.51
CA ASP A 121 28.82 10.59 10.71
C ASP A 121 28.37 11.94 11.29
N LYS A 122 27.96 12.88 10.42
CA LYS A 122 27.53 14.23 10.81
C LYS A 122 26.02 14.40 10.98
N ALA A 123 25.27 13.29 10.93
CA ALA A 123 23.83 13.36 11.14
C ALA A 123 23.51 13.78 12.60
N ASN A 124 22.43 14.54 12.78
CA ASN A 124 21.86 14.68 14.11
C ASN A 124 21.32 13.32 14.55
N LEU A 125 21.93 12.77 15.59
CA LEU A 125 21.65 11.40 16.03
C LEU A 125 20.22 11.21 16.52
N GLU A 126 19.67 12.21 17.20
CA GLU A 126 18.32 12.16 17.74
C GLU A 126 17.28 12.20 16.60
N ASP A 127 17.46 13.09 15.66
CA ASP A 127 16.58 13.18 14.47
C ASP A 127 16.67 11.90 13.63
N ALA A 128 17.88 11.36 13.44
CA ALA A 128 18.09 10.11 12.72
C ALA A 128 17.38 8.92 13.40
N VAL A 129 17.51 8.79 14.71
CA VAL A 129 16.83 7.75 15.51
C VAL A 129 15.31 7.89 15.41
N ASN A 130 14.78 9.12 15.54
CA ASN A 130 13.35 9.37 15.43
C ASN A 130 12.83 9.04 14.03
N ALA A 131 13.53 9.44 12.97
CA ALA A 131 13.17 9.16 11.59
C ALA A 131 13.20 7.65 11.29
N VAL A 132 14.22 6.95 11.73
CA VAL A 132 14.35 5.49 11.56
C VAL A 132 13.26 4.76 12.34
N ALA A 133 13.02 5.11 13.59
CA ALA A 133 11.96 4.49 14.39
C ALA A 133 10.58 4.73 13.77
N PHE A 134 10.29 5.94 13.33
CA PHE A 134 9.05 6.24 12.60
C PHE A 134 8.93 5.40 11.32
N GLY A 135 9.95 5.41 10.48
CA GLY A 135 9.93 4.67 9.21
C GLY A 135 9.81 3.15 9.39
N ALA A 136 10.39 2.60 10.46
CA ALA A 136 10.35 1.16 10.72
C ALA A 136 9.01 0.70 11.35
N PHE A 137 8.43 1.50 12.25
CA PHE A 137 7.30 1.05 13.07
C PHE A 137 5.96 1.68 12.69
N PHE A 138 5.93 2.75 11.89
CA PHE A 138 4.68 3.33 11.44
C PHE A 138 3.79 2.27 10.76
N ASN A 139 2.51 2.24 11.15
CA ASN A 139 1.56 1.21 10.71
C ASN A 139 2.07 -0.23 10.94
N GLN A 140 2.80 -0.48 12.04
CA GLN A 140 3.41 -1.76 12.41
C GLN A 140 4.39 -2.31 11.35
N GLY A 141 5.06 -1.40 10.60
CA GLY A 141 5.97 -1.78 9.51
C GLY A 141 5.28 -2.32 8.25
N GLN A 142 3.97 -2.23 8.17
CA GLN A 142 3.17 -2.79 7.06
C GLN A 142 3.05 -1.81 5.88
N ILE A 143 4.15 -1.15 5.51
CA ILE A 143 4.20 -0.17 4.42
C ILE A 143 5.30 -0.55 3.45
N CYS A 144 5.05 -0.42 2.16
CA CYS A 144 6.01 -0.75 1.10
C CYS A 144 7.34 0.02 1.19
N MET A 145 7.34 1.20 1.84
CA MET A 145 8.50 2.06 2.08
C MET A 145 8.98 2.04 3.54
N SER A 146 8.53 1.09 4.35
CA SER A 146 9.03 0.95 5.73
C SER A 146 10.54 0.78 5.75
N THR A 147 11.20 1.45 6.69
CA THR A 147 12.64 1.30 6.90
C THR A 147 12.95 -0.12 7.35
N GLU A 148 13.64 -0.88 6.50
CA GLU A 148 13.98 -2.27 6.78
C GLU A 148 15.50 -2.52 6.78
N ARG A 149 16.28 -1.55 6.31
CA ARG A 149 17.74 -1.54 6.38
C ARG A 149 18.23 -0.20 6.86
N VAL A 150 19.08 -0.19 7.84
CA VAL A 150 19.76 1.02 8.31
C VAL A 150 21.26 0.85 8.11
N LEU A 151 21.82 1.68 7.25
CA LEU A 151 23.25 1.73 6.95
C LEU A 151 23.81 2.90 7.77
N VAL A 152 24.58 2.60 8.80
CA VAL A 152 25.11 3.62 9.73
C VAL A 152 26.61 3.67 9.59
N ASP A 153 27.17 4.90 9.59
CA ASP A 153 28.62 5.11 9.64
C ASP A 153 29.21 4.50 10.91
N ASP A 154 30.33 3.78 10.79
CA ASP A 154 30.97 3.05 11.89
C ASP A 154 31.32 3.96 13.08
N GLN A 155 31.63 5.24 12.83
CA GLN A 155 32.02 6.18 13.90
C GLN A 155 30.88 6.49 14.87
N ILE A 156 29.63 6.33 14.44
CA ILE A 156 28.45 6.66 15.24
C ILE A 156 27.55 5.44 15.49
N ALA A 157 27.92 4.28 14.96
CA ALA A 157 27.05 3.09 14.97
C ALA A 157 26.62 2.67 16.36
N ASP A 158 27.56 2.58 17.32
CA ASP A 158 27.25 2.14 18.68
C ASP A 158 26.29 3.11 19.38
N GLN A 159 26.54 4.41 19.28
CA GLN A 159 25.67 5.43 19.88
C GLN A 159 24.29 5.44 19.22
N PHE A 160 24.22 5.26 17.90
CA PHE A 160 22.97 5.17 17.18
C PHE A 160 22.14 3.97 17.62
N ILE A 161 22.78 2.79 17.74
CA ILE A 161 22.13 1.54 18.16
C ILE A 161 21.58 1.69 19.58
N GLU A 162 22.36 2.22 20.52
CA GLU A 162 21.94 2.43 21.91
C GLU A 162 20.68 3.31 21.98
N LYS A 163 20.71 4.47 21.32
CA LYS A 163 19.57 5.39 21.26
C LYS A 163 18.35 4.78 20.56
N LEU A 164 18.55 4.01 19.48
CA LEU A 164 17.46 3.35 18.79
C LEU A 164 16.79 2.29 19.66
N ILE A 165 17.57 1.54 20.46
CA ILE A 165 17.04 0.57 21.42
C ILE A 165 16.19 1.28 22.48
N GLU A 166 16.67 2.39 23.06
CA GLU A 166 15.90 3.18 24.03
C GLU A 166 14.60 3.70 23.43
N LYS A 167 14.67 4.27 22.23
CA LYS A 167 13.50 4.76 21.50
C LYS A 167 12.49 3.63 21.26
N THR A 168 12.94 2.48 20.80
CA THR A 168 12.09 1.34 20.50
C THR A 168 11.38 0.80 21.75
N LYS A 169 12.08 0.74 22.89
CA LYS A 169 11.47 0.34 24.16
C LYS A 169 10.36 1.29 24.63
N SER A 170 10.39 2.55 24.22
CA SER A 170 9.34 3.53 24.55
C SER A 170 8.09 3.40 23.69
N ILE A 171 8.14 2.67 22.57
CA ILE A 171 7.02 2.48 21.66
C ILE A 171 6.13 1.35 22.18
N GLN A 172 4.89 1.68 22.51
CA GLN A 172 3.92 0.71 23.02
C GLN A 172 2.95 0.31 21.93
N ALA A 173 2.67 -0.99 21.83
CA ALA A 173 1.61 -1.55 21.01
C ALA A 173 0.48 -2.02 21.91
N ALA A 174 -0.76 -1.60 21.61
CA ALA A 174 -1.93 -2.01 22.38
C ALA A 174 -3.22 -1.90 21.56
N ASN A 175 -4.31 -2.39 22.13
CA ASN A 175 -5.63 -2.26 21.53
C ASN A 175 -6.05 -0.76 21.48
N PRO A 176 -6.30 -0.19 20.31
CA PRO A 176 -6.65 1.22 20.17
C PRO A 176 -7.98 1.62 20.85
N LEU A 177 -8.84 0.63 21.19
CA LEU A 177 -10.05 0.86 21.96
C LEU A 177 -9.79 1.10 23.46
N GLN A 178 -8.58 0.81 23.94
CA GLN A 178 -8.20 0.96 25.35
C GLN A 178 -7.41 2.24 25.63
N GLY A 179 -7.03 2.97 24.60
CA GLY A 179 -6.27 4.23 24.75
C GLY A 179 -5.60 4.67 23.46
N ASN A 180 -4.89 5.79 23.55
CA ASN A 180 -4.14 6.34 22.42
C ASN A 180 -2.71 5.80 22.44
N TYR A 181 -2.45 4.75 21.70
CA TYR A 181 -1.15 4.11 21.59
C TYR A 181 -0.54 4.36 20.19
N PRO A 182 0.80 4.48 20.08
CA PRO A 182 1.45 4.71 18.79
C PRO A 182 1.32 3.55 17.81
N LEU A 183 1.18 2.31 18.33
CA LEU A 183 0.98 1.12 17.50
C LEU A 183 -0.30 0.39 17.91
N GLY A 184 -1.03 -0.09 16.93
CA GLY A 184 -2.18 -0.96 17.12
C GLY A 184 -1.79 -2.43 17.20
N VAL A 185 -2.76 -3.31 17.04
CA VAL A 185 -2.57 -4.77 16.94
C VAL A 185 -2.12 -5.16 15.52
N LEU A 186 -1.40 -6.27 15.43
CA LEU A 186 -1.00 -6.89 14.16
C LEU A 186 -2.08 -7.83 13.64
#